data_07976515219b8b12ed1c3c61fdc5a102
#
_entry.id   07976515219b8b12ed1c3c61fdc5a102
#
_cell.length_a   1.000
_cell.length_b   1.000
_cell.length_c   1.000
_cell.angle_alpha   90.00
_cell.angle_beta   90.00
_cell.angle_gamma   90.00
#
_symmetry.space_group_name_H-M   'P 1'
#
loop_
_entity.id
_entity.type
_entity.pdbx_description
1 polymer ?
#
loop_
_entity_poly.entity_id
_entity_poly.type
_entity_poly.pdbx_seq_one_letter_code
_entity_poly.pdbx_strand_id
1 'polypeptide(L)'
;MNPKTEEDRKQYHWYQNAQNMFWKSPIWEVDLGYDEAWNEALLEEIYDIGRNITLGIDTNPSNSIWDYADKYPHLKEIKEKIIDVVTMTITKEIPEIRMLNIKGCEHFMGWINVREPGESLEVHGHTESAIAATYYIKAKDGCGDLVCYDTGGAIDFENNRTTGSPYVRERRFKPVEGRLIFFPNYILHGVDPNRSDDLRISLTT
;
A
#
# COMPACT_ATOMS: atom_id res chain seq x y z
N MET A 1 23.47 -28.10 -8.12
CA MET A 1 24.56 -28.49 -7.18
C MET A 1 23.98 -28.48 -5.79
N ASN A 2 24.13 -29.56 -5.01
CA ASN A 2 23.70 -29.55 -3.60
C ASN A 2 24.79 -28.91 -2.73
N PRO A 3 24.44 -27.98 -1.85
CA PRO A 3 25.41 -27.33 -0.96
C PRO A 3 26.06 -28.35 -0.03
N LYS A 4 27.38 -28.40 0.01
CA LYS A 4 28.16 -29.40 0.77
C LYS A 4 28.55 -28.89 2.17
N THR A 5 28.60 -27.58 2.38
CA THR A 5 28.99 -26.97 3.63
C THR A 5 27.87 -26.09 4.21
N GLU A 6 27.97 -25.69 5.47
CA GLU A 6 27.02 -24.77 6.09
C GLU A 6 27.14 -23.35 5.51
N GLU A 7 28.33 -22.98 5.07
CA GLU A 7 28.61 -21.71 4.38
C GLU A 7 28.02 -21.72 2.98
N ASP A 8 28.15 -22.84 2.25
CA ASP A 8 27.48 -23.06 0.96
C ASP A 8 25.96 -22.97 1.07
N ARG A 9 25.38 -23.49 2.16
CA ARG A 9 23.93 -23.41 2.42
C ARG A 9 23.46 -22.00 2.68
N LYS A 10 24.21 -21.19 3.43
CA LYS A 10 23.90 -19.78 3.68
C LYS A 10 23.97 -18.97 2.38
N GLN A 11 25.00 -19.20 1.58
CA GLN A 11 25.18 -18.55 0.28
C GLN A 11 24.11 -19.01 -0.74
N TYR A 12 23.74 -20.29 -0.73
CA TYR A 12 22.68 -20.84 -1.57
C TYR A 12 21.30 -20.32 -1.16
N HIS A 13 21.06 -20.16 0.14
CA HIS A 13 19.82 -19.59 0.67
C HIS A 13 19.70 -18.09 0.34
N TRP A 14 20.82 -17.35 0.41
CA TRP A 14 20.89 -15.97 -0.02
C TRP A 14 20.65 -15.83 -1.52
N TYR A 15 21.25 -16.67 -2.34
CA TYR A 15 21.07 -16.70 -3.79
C TYR A 15 19.63 -17.05 -4.20
N GLN A 16 18.99 -18.00 -3.54
CA GLN A 16 17.58 -18.31 -3.77
C GLN A 16 16.67 -17.15 -3.37
N ASN A 17 16.96 -16.47 -2.26
CA ASN A 17 16.20 -15.29 -1.84
C ASN A 17 16.42 -14.12 -2.80
N ALA A 18 17.64 -13.92 -3.28
CA ALA A 18 17.94 -12.89 -4.28
C ALA A 18 17.26 -13.17 -5.63
N GLN A 19 17.26 -14.41 -6.10
CA GLN A 19 16.52 -14.80 -7.31
C GLN A 19 15.00 -14.59 -7.14
N ASN A 20 14.44 -14.87 -5.96
CA ASN A 20 13.04 -14.61 -5.69
C ASN A 20 12.70 -13.12 -5.64
N MET A 21 13.64 -12.24 -5.30
CA MET A 21 13.45 -10.79 -5.34
C MET A 21 13.40 -10.23 -6.77
N PHE A 22 14.13 -10.78 -7.72
CA PHE A 22 14.14 -10.32 -9.12
C PHE A 22 12.82 -10.58 -9.86
N TRP A 23 12.03 -11.55 -9.42
CA TRP A 23 10.81 -12.00 -10.11
C TRP A 23 9.52 -11.76 -9.34
N LYS A 24 9.60 -11.24 -8.11
CA LYS A 24 8.43 -10.96 -7.28
C LYS A 24 8.37 -9.48 -6.96
N SER A 25 7.29 -8.85 -7.36
CA SER A 25 6.99 -7.50 -6.92
C SER A 25 6.73 -7.50 -5.42
N PRO A 26 7.47 -6.72 -4.63
CA PRO A 26 7.26 -6.67 -3.20
C PRO A 26 5.96 -5.92 -2.87
N ILE A 27 5.22 -6.44 -1.89
CA ILE A 27 4.10 -5.77 -1.25
C ILE A 27 4.31 -5.90 0.24
N TRP A 28 4.27 -4.80 0.95
CA TRP A 28 4.50 -4.76 2.38
C TRP A 28 3.23 -4.43 3.13
N GLU A 29 2.99 -5.16 4.21
CA GLU A 29 1.94 -4.91 5.18
C GLU A 29 2.60 -4.55 6.52
N VAL A 30 2.25 -3.42 7.10
CA VAL A 30 2.81 -2.95 8.36
C VAL A 30 1.68 -2.43 9.25
N ASP A 31 1.59 -2.98 10.46
CA ASP A 31 0.73 -2.43 11.49
C ASP A 31 1.43 -1.22 12.13
N LEU A 32 0.83 -0.04 12.05
CA LEU A 32 1.42 1.19 12.58
C LEU A 32 1.22 1.35 14.09
N GLY A 33 0.40 0.49 14.71
CA GLY A 33 0.16 0.47 16.14
C GLY A 33 -0.81 1.55 16.64
N TYR A 34 -1.56 2.19 15.75
CA TYR A 34 -2.63 3.12 16.11
C TYR A 34 -3.91 2.37 16.47
N ASP A 35 -4.55 2.79 17.55
CA ASP A 35 -5.80 2.24 18.02
C ASP A 35 -7.03 2.95 17.39
N GLU A 36 -8.21 2.44 17.70
CA GLU A 36 -9.48 2.98 17.22
C GLU A 36 -9.67 4.44 17.62
N ALA A 37 -9.34 4.81 18.86
CA ALA A 37 -9.51 6.18 19.35
C ALA A 37 -8.60 7.18 18.60
N TRP A 38 -7.38 6.75 18.27
CA TRP A 38 -6.47 7.56 17.47
C TRP A 38 -6.99 7.72 16.03
N ASN A 39 -7.50 6.65 15.43
CA ASN A 39 -8.10 6.69 14.09
C ASN A 39 -9.35 7.57 14.03
N GLU A 40 -10.18 7.55 15.08
CA GLU A 40 -11.34 8.45 15.19
C GLU A 40 -10.90 9.92 15.25
N ALA A 41 -9.86 10.23 16.03
CA ALA A 41 -9.32 11.59 16.10
C ALA A 41 -8.76 12.07 14.75
N LEU A 42 -8.04 11.22 14.02
CA LEU A 42 -7.61 11.52 12.66
C LEU A 42 -8.80 11.75 11.72
N LEU A 43 -9.85 10.95 11.86
CA LEU A 43 -11.05 11.06 11.02
C LEU A 43 -11.79 12.38 11.28
N GLU A 44 -11.87 12.85 12.53
CA GLU A 44 -12.44 14.16 12.86
C GLU A 44 -11.64 15.31 12.23
N GLU A 45 -10.30 15.22 12.21
CA GLU A 45 -9.46 16.21 11.51
C GLU A 45 -9.75 16.23 10.01
N ILE A 46 -9.87 15.03 9.38
CA ILE A 46 -10.21 14.89 7.97
C ILE A 46 -11.59 15.48 7.65
N TYR A 47 -12.58 15.24 8.49
CA TYR A 47 -13.92 15.83 8.33
C TYR A 47 -13.91 17.35 8.49
N ASP A 48 -13.09 17.89 9.40
CA ASP A 48 -12.94 19.34 9.55
C ASP A 48 -12.30 19.97 8.30
N ILE A 49 -11.28 19.34 7.73
CA ILE A 49 -10.69 19.72 6.45
C ILE A 49 -11.77 19.73 5.36
N GLY A 50 -12.55 18.65 5.23
CA GLY A 50 -13.62 18.54 4.24
C GLY A 50 -14.75 19.56 4.39
N ARG A 51 -15.09 19.95 5.62
CA ARG A 51 -16.08 21.02 5.88
C ARG A 51 -15.60 22.40 5.50
N ASN A 52 -14.32 22.69 5.68
CA ASN A 52 -13.72 23.98 5.44
C ASN A 52 -13.26 24.16 3.97
N ILE A 53 -13.08 23.07 3.27
CA ILE A 53 -12.58 23.05 1.90
C ILE A 53 -13.54 22.17 1.14
N THR A 54 -14.14 22.67 0.06
CA THR A 54 -14.95 21.84 -0.83
C THR A 54 -14.06 20.81 -1.53
N LEU A 55 -13.54 19.89 -0.72
CA LEU A 55 -12.87 18.68 -1.21
C LEU A 55 -13.97 17.79 -1.74
N GLY A 56 -14.07 17.68 -3.03
CA GLY A 56 -14.76 16.55 -3.61
C GLY A 56 -14.12 15.28 -3.07
N ILE A 57 -14.91 14.33 -2.60
CA ILE A 57 -14.48 13.06 -1.97
C ILE A 57 -13.85 12.10 -3.02
N ASP A 58 -13.76 12.50 -4.27
CA ASP A 58 -12.90 11.95 -5.33
C ASP A 58 -12.06 13.10 -5.87
N THR A 59 -11.10 13.51 -5.08
CA THR A 59 -10.34 14.71 -5.38
C THR A 59 -9.37 14.48 -6.49
N ASN A 60 -9.55 15.28 -7.52
CA ASN A 60 -8.52 15.65 -8.46
C ASN A 60 -7.19 15.92 -7.70
N PRO A 61 -6.07 15.31 -8.09
CA PRO A 61 -4.79 15.36 -7.41
C PRO A 61 -4.13 16.74 -7.30
N SER A 62 -4.85 17.81 -7.63
CA SER A 62 -4.33 19.18 -7.51
C SER A 62 -4.16 19.66 -6.07
N ASN A 63 -4.84 19.04 -5.09
CA ASN A 63 -4.73 19.42 -3.67
C ASN A 63 -4.45 18.18 -2.84
N SER A 64 -3.24 18.06 -2.35
CA SER A 64 -2.87 16.98 -1.43
C SER A 64 -3.45 17.24 -0.04
N ILE A 65 -3.98 16.20 0.62
CA ILE A 65 -4.38 16.31 2.02
C ILE A 65 -3.18 16.72 2.90
N TRP A 66 -1.98 16.39 2.48
CA TRP A 66 -0.75 16.72 3.20
C TRP A 66 -0.47 18.22 3.30
N ASP A 67 -1.10 19.05 2.47
CA ASP A 67 -0.99 20.51 2.54
C ASP A 67 -1.58 21.09 3.84
N TYR A 68 -2.42 20.30 4.50
CA TYR A 68 -3.06 20.65 5.77
C TYR A 68 -2.35 20.09 7.01
N ALA A 69 -1.34 19.22 6.83
CA ALA A 69 -0.70 18.48 7.90
C ALA A 69 -0.14 19.38 9.03
N ASP A 70 0.36 20.58 8.70
CA ASP A 70 0.89 21.49 9.73
C ASP A 70 -0.18 22.05 10.69
N LYS A 71 -1.46 21.97 10.32
CA LYS A 71 -2.59 22.47 11.14
C LYS A 71 -3.25 21.36 11.96
N TYR A 72 -3.04 20.10 11.59
CA TYR A 72 -3.75 18.95 12.14
C TYR A 72 -2.74 17.93 12.67
N PRO A 73 -2.65 17.77 14.00
CA PRO A 73 -1.58 16.98 14.62
C PRO A 73 -1.58 15.49 14.24
N HIS A 74 -2.75 14.84 14.18
CA HIS A 74 -2.82 13.42 13.80
C HIS A 74 -2.49 13.23 12.32
N LEU A 75 -2.94 14.16 11.46
CA LEU A 75 -2.60 14.14 10.03
C LEU A 75 -1.09 14.35 9.81
N LYS A 76 -0.45 15.19 10.59
CA LYS A 76 1.00 15.37 10.56
C LYS A 76 1.73 14.13 11.03
N GLU A 77 1.31 13.56 12.13
CA GLU A 77 1.91 12.36 12.71
C GLU A 77 1.84 11.18 11.75
N ILE A 78 0.68 10.91 11.14
CA ILE A 78 0.54 9.80 10.19
C ILE A 78 1.38 10.02 8.93
N LYS A 79 1.46 11.26 8.42
CA LYS A 79 2.34 11.61 7.30
C LYS A 79 3.78 11.24 7.58
N GLU A 80 4.32 11.71 8.71
CA GLU A 80 5.70 11.46 9.13
C GLU A 80 5.94 9.95 9.35
N LYS A 81 4.98 9.27 9.98
CA LYS A 81 5.05 7.84 10.23
C LYS A 81 5.08 7.01 8.94
N ILE A 82 4.23 7.33 7.96
CA ILE A 82 4.23 6.64 6.66
C ILE A 82 5.57 6.84 5.96
N ILE A 83 6.07 8.07 5.90
CA ILE A 83 7.37 8.37 5.28
C ILE A 83 8.49 7.56 5.93
N ASP A 84 8.55 7.54 7.26
CA ASP A 84 9.60 6.84 7.99
C ASP A 84 9.52 5.31 7.79
N VAL A 85 8.32 4.72 7.90
CA VAL A 85 8.12 3.28 7.73
C VAL A 85 8.45 2.83 6.31
N VAL A 86 7.96 3.53 5.30
CA VAL A 86 8.25 3.23 3.88
C VAL A 86 9.75 3.36 3.61
N THR A 87 10.38 4.47 4.05
CA THR A 87 11.81 4.70 3.86
C THR A 87 12.65 3.62 4.53
N MET A 88 12.36 3.30 5.80
CA MET A 88 13.12 2.29 6.54
C MET A 88 12.97 0.90 5.94
N THR A 89 11.76 0.51 5.54
CA THR A 89 11.50 -0.81 4.97
C THR A 89 12.20 -0.97 3.62
N ILE A 90 12.04 -0.02 2.71
CA ILE A 90 12.66 -0.07 1.39
C ILE A 90 14.18 -0.04 1.50
N THR A 91 14.75 0.81 2.36
CA THR A 91 16.20 0.90 2.54
C THR A 91 16.79 -0.38 3.12
N LYS A 92 16.04 -1.08 3.98
CA LYS A 92 16.46 -2.34 4.58
C LYS A 92 16.42 -3.50 3.59
N GLU A 93 15.35 -3.59 2.81
CA GLU A 93 15.10 -4.74 1.93
C GLU A 93 15.70 -4.59 0.55
N ILE A 94 15.88 -3.36 0.08
CA ILE A 94 16.48 -3.04 -1.21
C ILE A 94 17.60 -2.01 -0.98
N PRO A 95 18.77 -2.45 -0.46
CA PRO A 95 19.88 -1.55 -0.09
C PRO A 95 20.38 -0.69 -1.25
N GLU A 96 20.19 -1.15 -2.50
CA GLU A 96 20.56 -0.42 -3.71
C GLU A 96 19.71 0.85 -3.91
N ILE A 97 18.52 0.90 -3.33
CA ILE A 97 17.62 2.07 -3.36
C ILE A 97 18.00 3.16 -2.35
N ARG A 98 19.06 2.95 -1.54
CA ARG A 98 19.56 3.99 -0.59
C ARG A 98 19.82 5.36 -1.22
N MET A 99 19.89 5.43 -2.54
CA MET A 99 20.05 6.68 -3.27
C MET A 99 18.73 7.43 -3.50
N LEU A 100 17.57 6.81 -3.27
CA LEU A 100 16.30 7.51 -3.32
C LEU A 100 16.10 8.28 -2.01
N ASN A 101 16.31 9.59 -2.06
CA ASN A 101 16.01 10.49 -0.95
C ASN A 101 14.48 10.65 -0.83
N ILE A 102 13.79 9.65 -0.26
CA ILE A 102 12.33 9.68 -0.08
C ILE A 102 11.92 10.88 0.79
N LYS A 103 12.78 11.30 1.74
CA LYS A 103 12.55 12.50 2.58
C LYS A 103 12.63 13.82 1.80
N GLY A 104 13.29 13.83 0.65
CA GLY A 104 13.38 14.96 -0.26
C GLY A 104 12.48 14.82 -1.49
N CYS A 105 11.51 13.91 -1.47
CA CYS A 105 10.57 13.75 -2.56
C CYS A 105 9.64 14.97 -2.57
N GLU A 106 9.78 15.83 -3.57
CA GLU A 106 9.02 17.07 -3.72
C GLU A 106 7.52 16.81 -4.01
N HIS A 107 7.17 15.56 -4.35
CA HIS A 107 5.83 15.15 -4.74
C HIS A 107 5.29 14.03 -3.86
N PHE A 108 5.06 14.34 -2.59
CA PHE A 108 4.35 13.44 -1.69
C PHE A 108 2.87 13.83 -1.70
N MET A 109 2.09 13.13 -2.53
CA MET A 109 0.66 13.36 -2.69
C MET A 109 -0.13 12.44 -1.78
N GLY A 110 -1.27 12.90 -1.27
CA GLY A 110 -2.17 12.07 -0.49
C GLY A 110 -3.62 12.52 -0.60
N TRP A 111 -4.52 11.54 -0.54
CA TRP A 111 -5.97 11.77 -0.60
C TRP A 111 -6.73 10.74 0.24
N ILE A 112 -7.96 11.06 0.54
CA ILE A 112 -8.86 10.18 1.27
C ILE A 112 -9.77 9.45 0.29
N ASN A 113 -9.80 8.12 0.41
CA ASN A 113 -10.77 7.28 -0.29
C ASN A 113 -11.89 6.88 0.67
N VAL A 114 -13.11 7.22 0.30
CA VAL A 114 -14.32 6.76 0.98
C VAL A 114 -15.06 5.83 0.04
N ARG A 115 -15.48 4.67 0.53
CA ARG A 115 -16.29 3.71 -0.21
C ARG A 115 -17.53 3.35 0.60
N GLU A 116 -18.68 3.67 0.04
CA GLU A 116 -19.97 3.29 0.59
C GLU A 116 -20.25 1.78 0.39
N PRO A 117 -21.22 1.21 1.10
CA PRO A 117 -21.69 -0.14 0.83
C PRO A 117 -22.06 -0.34 -0.65
N GLY A 118 -21.49 -1.37 -1.27
CA GLY A 118 -21.66 -1.71 -2.69
C GLY A 118 -20.60 -1.10 -3.63
N GLU A 119 -19.88 -0.08 -3.22
CA GLU A 119 -18.85 0.54 -4.05
C GLU A 119 -17.57 -0.29 -4.12
N SER A 120 -16.90 -0.21 -5.27
CA SER A 120 -15.61 -0.85 -5.57
C SER A 120 -14.66 0.17 -6.21
N LEU A 121 -13.42 -0.22 -6.44
CA LEU A 121 -12.49 0.55 -7.24
C LEU A 121 -11.96 -0.32 -8.37
N GLU A 122 -12.10 0.17 -9.59
CA GLU A 122 -11.61 -0.52 -10.77
C GLU A 122 -10.09 -0.70 -10.73
N VAL A 123 -9.60 -1.70 -11.48
CA VAL A 123 -8.18 -1.99 -11.59
C VAL A 123 -7.47 -0.85 -12.29
N HIS A 124 -6.45 -0.31 -11.65
CA HIS A 124 -5.65 0.80 -12.17
C HIS A 124 -4.19 0.69 -11.70
N GLY A 125 -3.35 1.60 -12.14
CA GLY A 125 -1.96 1.76 -11.72
C GLY A 125 -1.59 3.24 -11.68
N HIS A 126 -0.46 3.55 -11.07
CA HIS A 126 0.04 4.92 -10.95
C HIS A 126 1.29 5.09 -11.80
N THR A 127 1.33 6.12 -12.66
CA THR A 127 2.45 6.36 -13.58
C THR A 127 3.45 7.40 -13.07
N GLU A 128 3.05 8.21 -12.09
CA GLU A 128 3.81 9.39 -11.65
C GLU A 128 4.41 9.26 -10.24
N SER A 129 4.25 8.11 -9.60
CA SER A 129 4.82 7.84 -8.27
C SER A 129 5.83 6.70 -8.32
N ALA A 130 6.67 6.56 -7.33
CA ALA A 130 7.56 5.41 -7.17
C ALA A 130 6.91 4.31 -6.32
N ILE A 131 6.17 4.70 -5.30
CA ILE A 131 5.50 3.84 -4.33
C ILE A 131 4.06 4.33 -4.19
N ALA A 132 3.12 3.41 -4.13
CA ALA A 132 1.75 3.64 -3.70
C ALA A 132 1.56 3.04 -2.30
N ALA A 133 0.89 3.77 -1.42
CA ALA A 133 0.62 3.32 -0.07
C ALA A 133 -0.82 3.62 0.34
N THR A 134 -1.42 2.73 1.12
CA THR A 134 -2.78 2.86 1.64
C THR A 134 -2.81 2.53 3.13
N TYR A 135 -3.22 3.49 3.94
CA TYR A 135 -3.47 3.32 5.37
C TYR A 135 -4.98 3.24 5.63
N TYR A 136 -5.41 2.24 6.40
CA TYR A 136 -6.83 2.04 6.70
C TYR A 136 -7.20 2.75 8.00
N ILE A 137 -8.06 3.76 7.86
CA ILE A 137 -8.60 4.52 9.00
C ILE A 137 -9.84 3.83 9.56
N LYS A 138 -10.73 3.40 8.66
CA LYS A 138 -11.96 2.67 9.00
C LYS A 138 -12.16 1.51 8.04
N ALA A 139 -12.27 0.28 8.58
CA ALA A 139 -12.30 -0.94 7.79
C ALA A 139 -13.07 -2.08 8.49
N LYS A 140 -14.40 -2.07 8.37
CA LYS A 140 -15.24 -3.15 8.88
C LYS A 140 -15.06 -4.43 8.06
N ASP A 141 -15.27 -5.58 8.70
CA ASP A 141 -15.26 -6.89 8.02
C ASP A 141 -16.17 -6.88 6.77
N GLY A 142 -15.62 -7.34 5.64
CA GLY A 142 -16.34 -7.37 4.37
C GLY A 142 -16.32 -6.06 3.59
N CYS A 143 -15.57 -5.02 4.03
CA CYS A 143 -15.53 -3.73 3.36
C CYS A 143 -14.77 -3.71 2.03
N GLY A 144 -14.38 -4.89 1.50
CA GLY A 144 -13.69 -5.06 0.21
C GLY A 144 -12.18 -5.13 0.34
N ASP A 145 -11.60 -6.20 -0.17
CA ASP A 145 -10.15 -6.43 -0.16
C ASP A 145 -9.43 -5.53 -1.16
N LEU A 146 -8.21 -5.12 -0.84
CA LEU A 146 -7.28 -4.59 -1.82
C LEU A 146 -6.77 -5.78 -2.65
N VAL A 147 -6.96 -5.72 -3.95
CA VAL A 147 -6.53 -6.76 -4.89
C VAL A 147 -5.38 -6.23 -5.73
N CYS A 148 -4.22 -6.86 -5.61
CA CYS A 148 -3.04 -6.55 -6.41
C CYS A 148 -2.83 -7.63 -7.46
N TYR A 149 -2.49 -7.22 -8.68
CA TYR A 149 -2.34 -8.09 -9.83
C TYR A 149 -0.87 -8.19 -10.25
N ASP A 150 -0.42 -9.40 -10.54
CA ASP A 150 0.90 -9.61 -11.11
C ASP A 150 0.93 -9.12 -12.56
N THR A 151 1.72 -8.10 -12.81
CA THR A 151 1.91 -7.52 -14.15
C THR A 151 3.00 -8.21 -14.96
N GLY A 152 3.83 -9.07 -14.32
CA GLY A 152 4.90 -9.84 -14.97
C GLY A 152 4.44 -11.11 -15.66
N GLY A 153 3.20 -11.52 -15.51
CA GLY A 153 2.67 -12.83 -15.80
C GLY A 153 2.33 -13.17 -17.25
N ALA A 154 2.86 -12.47 -18.25
CA ALA A 154 2.63 -12.84 -19.67
C ALA A 154 3.19 -14.24 -20.03
N ILE A 155 4.16 -14.73 -19.27
CA ILE A 155 4.80 -16.04 -19.49
C ILE A 155 4.01 -17.19 -18.83
N ASP A 156 3.21 -16.90 -17.81
CA ASP A 156 2.49 -17.94 -17.05
C ASP A 156 1.13 -18.33 -17.64
N PHE A 157 0.71 -17.68 -18.72
CA PHE A 157 -0.63 -17.91 -19.24
C PHE A 157 -0.90 -19.36 -19.68
N GLU A 158 0.09 -20.04 -20.24
CA GLU A 158 -0.04 -21.42 -20.68
C GLU A 158 0.25 -22.45 -19.58
N ASN A 159 1.18 -22.16 -18.68
CA ASN A 159 1.57 -23.09 -17.62
C ASN A 159 0.57 -23.20 -16.47
N ASN A 160 -0.21 -22.16 -16.22
CA ASN A 160 -1.15 -22.10 -15.09
C ASN A 160 -2.38 -23.00 -15.27
N ARG A 161 -2.67 -23.45 -16.51
CA ARG A 161 -3.82 -24.33 -16.80
C ARG A 161 -3.55 -25.80 -16.49
N THR A 162 -2.29 -26.22 -16.42
CA THR A 162 -1.92 -27.64 -16.39
C THR A 162 -1.11 -28.08 -15.17
N THR A 163 -0.51 -27.18 -14.40
CA THR A 163 0.49 -27.58 -13.39
C THR A 163 0.20 -27.12 -11.96
N GLY A 164 -0.90 -26.42 -11.70
CA GLY A 164 -1.14 -25.86 -10.37
C GLY A 164 -0.01 -24.93 -9.94
N SER A 165 0.42 -24.04 -10.83
CA SER A 165 1.50 -23.09 -10.57
C SER A 165 1.31 -22.36 -9.22
N PRO A 166 2.33 -22.26 -8.37
CA PRO A 166 2.29 -21.49 -7.13
C PRO A 166 2.25 -19.97 -7.39
N TYR A 167 2.29 -19.53 -8.66
CA TYR A 167 2.21 -18.12 -9.03
C TYR A 167 0.75 -17.68 -9.04
N VAL A 168 0.38 -16.92 -8.03
CA VAL A 168 -0.95 -16.34 -7.90
C VAL A 168 -1.00 -15.08 -8.77
N ARG A 169 -1.97 -14.99 -9.69
CA ARG A 169 -2.14 -13.83 -10.57
C ARG A 169 -2.65 -12.60 -9.85
N GLU A 170 -3.33 -12.82 -8.74
CA GLU A 170 -3.86 -11.77 -7.89
C GLU A 170 -3.56 -12.11 -6.44
N ARG A 171 -3.36 -11.10 -5.64
CA ARG A 171 -3.21 -11.22 -4.20
C ARG A 171 -4.19 -10.29 -3.52
N ARG A 172 -4.91 -10.84 -2.56
CA ARG A 172 -5.94 -10.13 -1.80
C ARG A 172 -5.40 -9.79 -0.43
N PHE A 173 -5.63 -8.55 -0.02
CA PHE A 173 -5.23 -8.02 1.27
C PHE A 173 -6.48 -7.52 1.98
N LYS A 174 -6.84 -8.19 3.07
CA LYS A 174 -7.97 -7.77 3.90
C LYS A 174 -7.63 -6.44 4.57
N PRO A 175 -8.48 -5.42 4.43
CA PRO A 175 -8.32 -4.18 5.17
C PRO A 175 -8.38 -4.43 6.68
N VAL A 176 -7.46 -3.79 7.41
CA VAL A 176 -7.43 -3.79 8.88
C VAL A 176 -7.12 -2.36 9.33
N GLU A 177 -7.92 -1.83 10.21
CA GLU A 177 -7.71 -0.50 10.80
C GLU A 177 -6.33 -0.41 11.46
N GLY A 178 -5.64 0.72 11.27
CA GLY A 178 -4.27 0.90 11.75
C GLY A 178 -3.17 0.29 10.87
N ARG A 179 -3.53 -0.42 9.79
CA ARG A 179 -2.57 -1.07 8.87
C ARG A 179 -2.26 -0.20 7.68
N LEU A 180 -0.97 -0.16 7.34
CA LEU A 180 -0.42 0.40 6.11
C LEU A 180 -0.07 -0.75 5.15
N ILE A 181 -0.53 -0.66 3.91
CA ILE A 181 -0.07 -1.52 2.80
C ILE A 181 0.59 -0.62 1.77
N PHE A 182 1.78 -0.98 1.30
CA PHE A 182 2.48 -0.22 0.27
C PHE A 182 3.24 -1.13 -0.69
N PHE A 183 3.42 -0.65 -1.92
CA PHE A 183 3.95 -1.42 -3.04
C PHE A 183 4.47 -0.50 -4.15
N PRO A 184 5.32 -1.00 -5.06
CA PRO A 184 5.74 -0.23 -6.24
C PRO A 184 4.55 0.18 -7.12
N ASN A 185 4.61 1.39 -7.64
CA ASN A 185 3.55 2.02 -8.44
C ASN A 185 3.08 1.24 -9.66
N TYR A 186 3.96 0.41 -10.24
CA TYR A 186 3.64 -0.39 -11.43
C TYR A 186 2.70 -1.57 -11.15
N ILE A 187 2.44 -1.89 -9.88
CA ILE A 187 1.50 -2.94 -9.51
C ILE A 187 0.08 -2.47 -9.80
N LEU A 188 -0.58 -3.14 -10.73
CA LEU A 188 -2.00 -2.94 -10.97
C LEU A 188 -2.78 -3.41 -9.75
N HIS A 189 -3.73 -2.59 -9.32
CA HIS A 189 -4.53 -2.90 -8.15
C HIS A 189 -5.94 -2.31 -8.26
N GLY A 190 -6.84 -2.88 -7.49
CA GLY A 190 -8.22 -2.45 -7.37
C GLY A 190 -8.76 -2.78 -5.98
N VAL A 191 -10.02 -2.49 -5.75
CA VAL A 191 -10.70 -2.79 -4.48
C VAL A 191 -12.00 -3.53 -4.76
N ASP A 192 -12.18 -4.68 -4.12
CA ASP A 192 -13.43 -5.42 -4.17
C ASP A 192 -14.61 -4.57 -3.64
N PRO A 193 -15.84 -4.91 -4.03
CA PRO A 193 -17.03 -4.21 -3.51
C PRO A 193 -17.10 -4.24 -1.99
N ASN A 194 -17.40 -3.11 -1.39
CA ASN A 194 -17.72 -3.01 0.03
C ASN A 194 -19.05 -3.75 0.31
N ARG A 195 -18.96 -4.92 0.91
CA ARG A 195 -20.13 -5.75 1.27
C ARG A 195 -20.53 -5.58 2.73
N SER A 196 -19.85 -4.69 3.46
CA SER A 196 -20.27 -4.32 4.81
C SER A 196 -21.42 -3.33 4.76
N ASP A 197 -21.98 -3.02 5.91
CA ASP A 197 -23.05 -2.02 6.10
C ASP A 197 -22.48 -0.66 6.54
N ASP A 198 -21.17 -0.46 6.43
CA ASP A 198 -20.46 0.74 6.91
C ASP A 198 -19.48 1.27 5.84
N LEU A 199 -19.01 2.49 6.04
CA LEU A 199 -18.00 3.11 5.19
C LEU A 199 -16.64 2.42 5.34
N ARG A 200 -15.93 2.27 4.22
CA ARG A 200 -14.50 1.99 4.21
C ARG A 200 -13.77 3.30 3.93
N ILE A 201 -12.90 3.70 4.86
CA ILE A 201 -12.13 4.95 4.74
C ILE A 201 -10.65 4.64 4.81
N SER A 202 -9.92 5.08 3.79
CA SER A 202 -8.46 4.93 3.73
C SER A 202 -7.78 6.20 3.26
N LEU A 203 -6.58 6.41 3.76
CA LEU A 203 -5.66 7.46 3.36
C LEU A 203 -4.66 6.85 2.38
N THR A 204 -4.62 7.36 1.16
CA THR A 204 -3.71 6.88 0.10
C THR A 204 -2.65 7.94 -0.21
N THR A 205 -1.46 7.48 -0.52
CA THR A 205 -0.34 8.35 -0.90
C THR A 205 0.56 7.66 -1.92
#